data_928614d0a87035c2c26589e602f6e58e
#
_entry.id   928614d0a87035c2c26589e602f6e58e
#
_cell.length_a   1.000
_cell.length_b   1.000
_cell.length_c   1.000
_cell.angle_alpha   90.00
_cell.angle_beta   90.00
_cell.angle_gamma   90.00
#
_symmetry.space_group_name_H-M   'P 1'
#
loop_
_entity.id
_entity.type
_entity.pdbx_description
1 polymer ?
#
loop_
_entity_poly.entity_id
_entity_poly.type
_entity_poly.pdbx_seq_one_letter_code
_entity_poly.pdbx_strand_id
1 'polypeptide(L)'
;MGKPIAVSPLSRPLPDLSTVAGVRLSAVAAGVRYQGRTDLMLAEFAPGTVVAGVYTRNACPGAPILWCRQAQTTPYARALLVNAGNANVFTGRAGIQACEDCADAVSAMFDCPPQDVFLASTGVIGEKLPQQRIIDALPAAQAGLDENNWEQAARAIMTTDTFPKAARRDVTINGTPVRLQGIAKGSGMVAPDMATMLAYVATDAKIPQNILQSLLSAGCAKSF
;
A
#
# COMPACT_ATOMS: atom_id res chain seq x y z
N MET A 1 13.61 3.60 -26.98
CA MET A 1 12.32 3.12 -26.45
C MET A 1 12.39 1.60 -26.29
N GLY A 2 12.30 1.05 -25.08
CA GLY A 2 12.26 -0.39 -24.85
C GLY A 2 10.99 -0.99 -25.45
N LYS A 3 11.08 -2.24 -25.93
CA LYS A 3 9.88 -2.95 -26.42
C LYS A 3 8.80 -2.96 -25.32
N PRO A 4 7.52 -2.75 -25.65
CA PRO A 4 6.45 -2.88 -24.68
C PRO A 4 6.51 -4.26 -24.03
N ILE A 5 6.47 -4.31 -22.71
CA ILE A 5 6.43 -5.59 -21.98
C ILE A 5 5.10 -6.28 -22.33
N ALA A 6 5.19 -7.50 -22.88
CA ALA A 6 3.99 -8.26 -23.21
C ALA A 6 3.18 -8.55 -21.94
N VAL A 7 1.87 -8.34 -22.01
CA VAL A 7 0.98 -8.68 -20.90
C VAL A 7 0.97 -10.20 -20.72
N SER A 8 1.05 -10.65 -19.47
CA SER A 8 1.02 -12.09 -19.16
C SER A 8 -0.26 -12.75 -19.70
N PRO A 9 -0.18 -13.96 -20.28
CA PRO A 9 -1.37 -14.71 -20.70
C PRO A 9 -2.28 -15.10 -19.52
N LEU A 10 -1.79 -15.01 -18.28
CA LEU A 10 -2.58 -15.23 -17.06
C LEU A 10 -3.32 -13.97 -16.59
N SER A 11 -3.16 -12.85 -17.31
CA SER A 11 -3.88 -11.62 -17.02
C SER A 11 -5.38 -11.85 -17.06
N ARG A 12 -6.09 -11.33 -16.07
CA ARG A 12 -7.55 -11.28 -16.04
C ARG A 12 -7.99 -9.83 -16.05
N PRO A 13 -9.15 -9.53 -16.65
CA PRO A 13 -9.76 -8.21 -16.50
C PRO A 13 -9.94 -7.89 -15.03
N LEU A 14 -9.75 -6.61 -14.66
CA LEU A 14 -10.09 -6.15 -13.33
C LEU A 14 -11.58 -6.37 -13.07
N PRO A 15 -11.99 -6.74 -11.85
CA PRO A 15 -13.40 -6.72 -11.48
C PRO A 15 -13.92 -5.28 -11.54
N ASP A 16 -15.24 -5.14 -11.51
CA ASP A 16 -15.85 -3.83 -11.29
C ASP A 16 -15.48 -3.35 -9.87
N LEU A 17 -14.58 -2.36 -9.81
CA LEU A 17 -14.07 -1.77 -8.58
C LEU A 17 -14.98 -0.60 -8.20
N SER A 18 -15.64 -0.72 -7.07
CA SER A 18 -16.47 0.34 -6.51
C SER A 18 -15.90 0.87 -5.21
N THR A 19 -16.56 1.89 -4.67
CA THR A 19 -16.11 2.55 -3.44
C THR A 19 -16.21 1.62 -2.22
N VAL A 20 -15.27 1.77 -1.29
CA VAL A 20 -15.36 1.23 0.07
C VAL A 20 -15.52 2.43 1.00
N ALA A 21 -16.58 2.47 1.77
CA ALA A 21 -16.89 3.62 2.62
C ALA A 21 -15.71 3.96 3.56
N GLY A 22 -15.32 5.23 3.58
CA GLY A 22 -14.23 5.71 4.41
C GLY A 22 -12.82 5.50 3.83
N VAL A 23 -12.69 5.13 2.55
CA VAL A 23 -11.41 4.98 1.85
C VAL A 23 -11.38 5.89 0.64
N ARG A 24 -10.38 6.76 0.55
CA ARG A 24 -10.05 7.54 -0.64
C ARG A 24 -8.62 7.24 -1.10
N LEU A 25 -8.40 7.15 -2.39
CA LEU A 25 -7.15 6.76 -3.00
C LEU A 25 -6.68 7.80 -4.00
N SER A 26 -5.38 7.95 -4.13
CA SER A 26 -4.75 8.78 -5.15
C SER A 26 -3.52 8.08 -5.71
N ALA A 27 -3.18 8.37 -6.96
CA ALA A 27 -2.00 7.86 -7.64
C ALA A 27 -1.37 8.98 -8.46
N VAL A 28 -0.12 9.32 -8.15
CA VAL A 28 0.63 10.39 -8.81
C VAL A 28 2.01 9.93 -9.26
N ALA A 29 2.62 10.68 -10.18
CA ALA A 29 4.00 10.50 -10.60
C ALA A 29 4.90 11.37 -9.71
N ALA A 30 5.54 10.76 -8.70
CA ALA A 30 6.53 11.44 -7.86
C ALA A 30 7.94 11.40 -8.46
N GLY A 31 8.17 10.55 -9.46
CA GLY A 31 9.48 10.39 -10.09
C GLY A 31 10.50 9.74 -9.15
N VAL A 32 10.06 8.83 -8.27
CA VAL A 32 10.94 8.09 -7.36
C VAL A 32 12.05 7.40 -8.13
N ARG A 33 11.71 6.76 -9.23
CA ARG A 33 12.62 6.15 -10.19
C ARG A 33 12.15 6.25 -11.63
N TYR A 34 10.86 6.18 -11.83
CA TYR A 34 10.26 6.13 -13.17
C TYR A 34 9.95 7.53 -13.69
N GLN A 35 9.92 7.67 -15.02
CA GLN A 35 9.42 8.86 -15.69
C GLN A 35 8.18 8.51 -16.50
N GLY A 36 7.19 9.40 -16.50
CA GLY A 36 5.98 9.26 -17.31
C GLY A 36 4.99 8.19 -16.84
N ARG A 37 5.11 7.71 -15.59
CA ARG A 37 4.12 6.82 -14.97
C ARG A 37 3.90 7.16 -13.50
N THR A 38 2.75 6.80 -12.97
CA THR A 38 2.48 6.89 -11.54
C THR A 38 3.36 5.90 -10.78
N ASP A 39 3.95 6.35 -9.67
CA ASP A 39 4.84 5.58 -8.80
C ASP A 39 4.67 5.91 -7.31
N LEU A 40 3.64 6.70 -6.98
CA LEU A 40 3.24 7.02 -5.62
C LEU A 40 1.73 6.83 -5.46
N MET A 41 1.33 6.03 -4.48
CA MET A 41 -0.05 5.86 -4.03
C MET A 41 -0.21 6.47 -2.66
N LEU A 42 -1.25 7.28 -2.47
CA LEU A 42 -1.72 7.74 -1.17
C LEU A 42 -3.13 7.19 -0.94
N ALA A 43 -3.32 6.53 0.19
CA ALA A 43 -4.64 6.17 0.69
C ALA A 43 -4.93 6.98 1.96
N GLU A 44 -6.13 7.54 2.04
CA GLU A 44 -6.69 8.16 3.23
C GLU A 44 -7.82 7.30 3.78
N PHE A 45 -7.88 7.19 5.08
CA PHE A 45 -8.91 6.44 5.80
C PHE A 45 -9.71 7.35 6.70
N ALA A 46 -10.99 7.05 6.89
CA ALA A 46 -11.84 7.76 7.84
C ALA A 46 -11.26 7.66 9.27
N PRO A 47 -11.42 8.68 10.10
CA PRO A 47 -11.00 8.64 11.50
C PRO A 47 -11.55 7.41 12.23
N GLY A 48 -10.71 6.74 13.02
CA GLY A 48 -11.06 5.52 13.74
C GLY A 48 -11.02 4.24 12.91
N THR A 49 -10.50 4.29 11.67
CA THR A 49 -10.28 3.09 10.86
C THR A 49 -9.28 2.16 11.56
N VAL A 50 -9.69 0.91 11.74
CA VAL A 50 -8.88 -0.13 12.38
C VAL A 50 -7.97 -0.80 11.34
N VAL A 51 -6.73 -1.08 11.72
CA VAL A 51 -5.73 -1.70 10.85
C VAL A 51 -5.22 -3.03 11.41
N ALA A 52 -4.92 -3.96 10.52
CA ALA A 52 -4.14 -5.16 10.78
C ALA A 52 -3.05 -5.31 9.71
N GLY A 53 -1.91 -5.89 10.08
CA GLY A 53 -0.79 -6.07 9.18
C GLY A 53 -0.07 -7.39 9.43
N VAL A 54 0.42 -7.99 8.35
CA VAL A 54 1.37 -9.09 8.36
C VAL A 54 2.59 -8.69 7.56
N TYR A 55 3.76 -9.01 8.05
CA TYR A 55 5.03 -8.54 7.51
C TYR A 55 6.00 -9.69 7.33
N THR A 56 6.96 -9.51 6.41
CA THR A 56 8.02 -10.49 6.18
C THR A 56 8.73 -10.89 7.47
N ARG A 57 9.14 -12.16 7.55
CA ARG A 57 9.98 -12.70 8.63
C ARG A 57 11.48 -12.64 8.32
N ASN A 58 11.86 -12.00 7.21
CA ASN A 58 13.25 -11.82 6.84
C ASN A 58 14.02 -11.13 7.98
N ALA A 59 15.25 -11.59 8.24
CA ALA A 59 16.11 -11.04 9.29
C ALA A 59 16.57 -9.60 9.01
N CYS A 60 16.54 -9.17 7.74
CA CYS A 60 16.90 -7.82 7.30
C CYS A 60 15.70 -7.13 6.64
N PRO A 61 14.64 -6.78 7.41
CA PRO A 61 13.48 -6.11 6.83
C PRO A 61 13.84 -4.69 6.36
N GLY A 62 13.12 -4.20 5.35
CA GLY A 62 13.25 -2.81 4.90
C GLY A 62 12.77 -1.81 5.96
N ALA A 63 13.24 -0.56 5.86
CA ALA A 63 12.87 0.49 6.78
C ALA A 63 11.34 0.70 6.90
N PRO A 64 10.53 0.63 5.82
CA PRO A 64 9.07 0.72 5.94
C PRO A 64 8.44 -0.39 6.80
N ILE A 65 9.03 -1.60 6.81
CA ILE A 65 8.54 -2.70 7.66
C ILE A 65 8.82 -2.41 9.13
N LEU A 66 10.02 -1.87 9.44
CA LEU A 66 10.36 -1.46 10.81
C LEU A 66 9.41 -0.37 11.30
N TRP A 67 9.15 0.63 10.45
CA TRP A 67 8.18 1.69 10.72
C TRP A 67 6.78 1.12 11.00
N CYS A 68 6.23 0.30 10.10
CA CYS A 68 4.90 -0.25 10.25
C CYS A 68 4.73 -1.15 11.47
N ARG A 69 5.77 -1.92 11.86
CA ARG A 69 5.74 -2.70 13.10
C ARG A 69 5.63 -1.81 14.34
N GLN A 70 6.29 -0.66 14.32
CA GLN A 70 6.18 0.34 15.38
C GLN A 70 4.82 1.05 15.34
N ALA A 71 4.35 1.48 14.18
CA ALA A 71 3.05 2.12 13.98
C ALA A 71 1.90 1.21 14.45
N GLN A 72 1.96 -0.09 14.17
CA GLN A 72 0.92 -1.06 14.54
C GLN A 72 0.81 -1.32 16.05
N THR A 73 1.58 -0.66 16.90
CA THR A 73 1.34 -0.65 18.34
C THR A 73 0.04 0.06 18.72
N THR A 74 -0.49 0.90 17.83
CA THR A 74 -1.85 1.43 17.88
C THR A 74 -2.76 0.64 16.93
N PRO A 75 -4.06 0.52 17.21
CA PRO A 75 -4.98 -0.22 16.35
C PRO A 75 -5.47 0.60 15.12
N TYR A 76 -5.08 1.86 14.98
CA TYR A 76 -5.66 2.80 14.04
C TYR A 76 -4.75 3.12 12.87
N ALA A 77 -5.35 3.44 11.73
CA ALA A 77 -4.68 4.01 10.58
C ALA A 77 -5.48 5.20 10.04
N ARG A 78 -4.77 6.26 9.66
CA ARG A 78 -5.32 7.45 9.02
C ARG A 78 -4.89 7.57 7.56
N ALA A 79 -3.70 7.06 7.25
CA ALA A 79 -3.17 7.04 5.90
C ALA A 79 -2.24 5.86 5.63
N LEU A 80 -2.10 5.53 4.33
CA LEU A 80 -1.08 4.64 3.82
C LEU A 80 -0.41 5.30 2.60
N LEU A 81 0.91 5.42 2.66
CA LEU A 81 1.72 5.93 1.56
C LEU A 81 2.59 4.81 0.99
N VAL A 82 2.50 4.60 -0.32
CA VAL A 82 3.23 3.52 -1.00
C VAL A 82 4.01 4.09 -2.19
N ASN A 83 5.31 3.87 -2.24
CA ASN A 83 6.11 4.20 -3.41
C ASN A 83 6.56 2.95 -4.17
N ALA A 84 6.60 3.05 -5.50
CA ALA A 84 7.20 2.08 -6.40
C ALA A 84 8.50 2.62 -7.01
N GLY A 85 9.44 1.71 -7.28
CA GLY A 85 10.74 2.02 -7.89
C GLY A 85 11.93 1.94 -6.96
N ASN A 86 11.73 2.10 -5.66
CA ASN A 86 12.74 1.95 -4.62
C ASN A 86 12.13 1.22 -3.43
N ALA A 87 12.78 0.17 -2.93
CA ALA A 87 12.27 -0.68 -1.85
C ALA A 87 12.65 -0.19 -0.45
N ASN A 88 13.56 0.78 -0.34
CA ASN A 88 14.09 1.29 0.92
C ASN A 88 14.60 0.17 1.84
N VAL A 89 15.35 -0.76 1.26
CA VAL A 89 15.96 -1.91 1.93
C VAL A 89 17.50 -1.79 1.84
N PHE A 90 18.21 -2.16 2.90
CA PHE A 90 19.67 -2.00 3.07
C PHE A 90 20.13 -0.56 2.96
N THR A 91 19.37 0.38 3.45
CA THR A 91 19.63 1.82 3.40
C THR A 91 20.06 2.39 4.75
N GLY A 92 20.15 1.56 5.79
CA GLY A 92 20.60 1.94 7.12
C GLY A 92 19.76 3.08 7.73
N ARG A 93 20.43 3.95 8.51
CA ARG A 93 19.75 5.09 9.17
C ARG A 93 19.08 6.05 8.21
N ALA A 94 19.63 6.23 7.01
CA ALA A 94 19.04 7.11 6.01
C ALA A 94 17.66 6.61 5.55
N GLY A 95 17.47 5.30 5.46
CA GLY A 95 16.18 4.72 5.11
C GLY A 95 15.14 4.86 6.22
N ILE A 96 15.56 4.77 7.49
CA ILE A 96 14.68 5.00 8.64
C ILE A 96 14.27 6.47 8.67
N GLN A 97 15.21 7.41 8.55
CA GLN A 97 14.92 8.84 8.50
C GLN A 97 13.97 9.19 7.35
N ALA A 98 14.16 8.58 6.17
CA ALA A 98 13.25 8.79 5.05
C ALA A 98 11.80 8.32 5.34
N CYS A 99 11.62 7.26 6.15
CA CYS A 99 10.31 6.85 6.61
C CYS A 99 9.70 7.86 7.58
N GLU A 100 10.48 8.34 8.54
CA GLU A 100 10.07 9.36 9.51
C GLU A 100 9.66 10.64 8.79
N ASP A 101 10.50 11.16 7.88
CA ASP A 101 10.21 12.37 7.09
C ASP A 101 8.90 12.24 6.29
N CYS A 102 8.68 11.09 5.64
CA CYS A 102 7.46 10.85 4.88
C CYS A 102 6.22 10.73 5.79
N ALA A 103 6.35 10.03 6.93
CA ALA A 103 5.26 9.87 7.87
C ALA A 103 4.86 11.20 8.50
N ASP A 104 5.83 12.03 8.89
CA ASP A 104 5.60 13.36 9.46
C ASP A 104 4.90 14.28 8.45
N ALA A 105 5.31 14.25 7.18
CA ALA A 105 4.68 15.06 6.13
C ALA A 105 3.21 14.64 5.89
N VAL A 106 2.91 13.34 5.88
CA VAL A 106 1.53 12.84 5.73
C VAL A 106 0.71 13.08 6.99
N SER A 107 1.31 12.92 8.17
CA SER A 107 0.71 13.22 9.47
C SER A 107 0.24 14.67 9.55
N ALA A 108 1.10 15.62 9.18
CA ALA A 108 0.76 17.04 9.12
C ALA A 108 -0.38 17.33 8.13
N MET A 109 -0.42 16.61 7.00
CA MET A 109 -1.46 16.77 5.98
C MET A 109 -2.85 16.37 6.47
N PHE A 110 -2.95 15.33 7.29
CA PHE A 110 -4.22 14.78 7.77
C PHE A 110 -4.53 15.08 9.24
N ASP A 111 -3.72 15.91 9.88
CA ASP A 111 -3.84 16.27 11.30
C ASP A 111 -4.01 15.02 12.19
N CYS A 112 -3.07 14.09 12.07
CA CYS A 112 -3.08 12.83 12.79
C CYS A 112 -1.70 12.49 13.38
N PRO A 113 -1.60 11.60 14.35
CA PRO A 113 -0.30 11.13 14.84
C PRO A 113 0.50 10.42 13.73
N PRO A 114 1.84 10.60 13.66
CA PRO A 114 2.66 9.88 12.68
C PRO A 114 2.51 8.35 12.73
N GLN A 115 2.19 7.79 13.89
CA GLN A 115 1.94 6.37 14.10
C GLN A 115 0.66 5.86 13.39
N ASP A 116 -0.25 6.75 13.01
CA ASP A 116 -1.44 6.40 12.23
C ASP A 116 -1.17 6.43 10.71
N VAL A 117 0.08 6.71 10.30
CA VAL A 117 0.55 6.70 8.91
C VAL A 117 1.35 5.43 8.64
N PHE A 118 0.86 4.58 7.77
CA PHE A 118 1.55 3.37 7.32
C PHE A 118 2.34 3.65 6.04
N LEU A 119 3.48 3.00 5.90
CA LEU A 119 4.39 3.19 4.77
C LEU A 119 4.71 1.85 4.10
N ALA A 120 4.84 1.86 2.78
CA ALA A 120 5.38 0.73 2.05
C ALA A 120 6.21 1.19 0.85
N SER A 121 7.25 0.44 0.56
CA SER A 121 8.15 0.72 -0.55
C SER A 121 8.44 -0.56 -1.33
N THR A 122 8.52 -0.45 -2.64
CA THR A 122 8.83 -1.59 -3.51
C THR A 122 9.68 -1.16 -4.69
N GLY A 123 10.60 -2.00 -5.12
CA GLY A 123 11.48 -1.75 -6.26
C GLY A 123 12.94 -2.11 -5.98
N VAL A 124 13.87 -1.23 -6.37
CA VAL A 124 15.30 -1.47 -6.25
C VAL A 124 15.74 -1.46 -4.78
N ILE A 125 16.64 -2.37 -4.45
CA ILE A 125 17.22 -2.59 -3.12
C ILE A 125 18.61 -1.93 -3.08
N GLY A 126 18.99 -1.37 -1.92
CA GLY A 126 20.35 -0.84 -1.68
C GLY A 126 20.58 0.61 -2.16
N GLU A 127 19.58 1.23 -2.76
CA GLU A 127 19.62 2.65 -3.15
C GLU A 127 18.86 3.50 -2.12
N LYS A 128 19.40 4.70 -1.83
CA LYS A 128 18.70 5.66 -0.94
C LYS A 128 17.36 6.05 -1.53
N LEU A 129 16.32 6.09 -0.70
CA LEU A 129 15.01 6.58 -1.10
C LEU A 129 15.09 8.10 -1.33
N PRO A 130 14.65 8.61 -2.49
CA PRO A 130 14.58 10.06 -2.72
C PRO A 130 13.30 10.64 -2.07
N GLN A 131 13.23 10.61 -0.72
CA GLN A 131 12.03 10.97 0.04
C GLN A 131 11.53 12.38 -0.27
N GLN A 132 12.42 13.33 -0.60
CA GLN A 132 12.00 14.69 -0.93
C GLN A 132 11.07 14.72 -2.15
N ARG A 133 11.33 13.89 -3.17
CA ARG A 133 10.41 13.80 -4.33
C ARG A 133 9.03 13.27 -3.94
N ILE A 134 8.99 12.35 -2.96
CA ILE A 134 7.72 11.85 -2.43
C ILE A 134 6.99 12.97 -1.70
N ILE A 135 7.68 13.70 -0.81
CA ILE A 135 7.12 14.80 -0.04
C ILE A 135 6.62 15.92 -0.96
N ASP A 136 7.40 16.29 -1.97
CA ASP A 136 7.02 17.32 -2.95
C ASP A 136 5.78 16.93 -3.78
N ALA A 137 5.51 15.63 -3.93
CA ALA A 137 4.34 15.14 -4.66
C ALA A 137 3.07 15.01 -3.78
N LEU A 138 3.18 15.10 -2.44
CA LEU A 138 2.07 14.92 -1.52
C LEU A 138 0.91 15.91 -1.74
N PRO A 139 1.12 17.21 -2.01
CA PRO A 139 0.01 18.12 -2.28
C PRO A 139 -0.84 17.68 -3.48
N ALA A 140 -0.19 17.22 -4.56
CA ALA A 140 -0.89 16.70 -5.72
C ALA A 140 -1.61 15.37 -5.42
N ALA A 141 -0.98 14.51 -4.61
CA ALA A 141 -1.61 13.28 -4.16
C ALA A 141 -2.85 13.54 -3.30
N GLN A 142 -2.79 14.51 -2.37
CA GLN A 142 -3.93 14.91 -1.56
C GLN A 142 -5.08 15.46 -2.41
N ALA A 143 -4.78 16.34 -3.34
CA ALA A 143 -5.78 16.93 -4.24
C ALA A 143 -6.45 15.88 -5.15
N GLY A 144 -5.75 14.78 -5.46
CA GLY A 144 -6.25 13.68 -6.29
C GLY A 144 -6.99 12.59 -5.54
N LEU A 145 -7.24 12.70 -4.23
CA LEU A 145 -7.93 11.67 -3.45
C LEU A 145 -9.39 11.52 -3.88
N ASP A 146 -9.75 10.32 -4.31
CA ASP A 146 -11.10 9.94 -4.75
C ASP A 146 -11.42 8.48 -4.36
N GLU A 147 -12.68 8.23 -4.06
CA GLU A 147 -13.16 6.90 -3.64
C GLU A 147 -13.10 5.86 -4.77
N ASN A 148 -13.04 6.30 -6.04
CA ASN A 148 -13.04 5.44 -7.24
C ASN A 148 -11.64 5.13 -7.77
N ASN A 149 -10.56 5.67 -7.19
CA ASN A 149 -9.20 5.54 -7.71
C ASN A 149 -8.52 4.18 -7.44
N TRP A 150 -9.28 3.12 -7.29
CA TRP A 150 -8.74 1.77 -6.99
C TRP A 150 -7.85 1.22 -8.10
N GLU A 151 -8.25 1.39 -9.37
CA GLU A 151 -7.43 0.93 -10.50
C GLU A 151 -6.13 1.72 -10.60
N GLN A 152 -6.19 3.04 -10.46
CA GLN A 152 -5.02 3.92 -10.48
C GLN A 152 -4.06 3.57 -9.35
N ALA A 153 -4.58 3.31 -8.15
CA ALA A 153 -3.82 2.85 -7.00
C ALA A 153 -3.13 1.50 -7.27
N ALA A 154 -3.85 0.53 -7.84
CA ALA A 154 -3.28 -0.76 -8.21
C ALA A 154 -2.15 -0.62 -9.23
N ARG A 155 -2.26 0.32 -10.18
CA ARG A 155 -1.22 0.60 -11.17
C ARG A 155 0.00 1.30 -10.58
N ALA A 156 -0.19 2.21 -9.63
CA ALA A 156 0.90 2.99 -9.01
C ALA A 156 1.86 2.13 -8.19
N ILE A 157 1.38 1.04 -7.59
CA ILE A 157 2.22 0.13 -6.78
C ILE A 157 2.97 -0.93 -7.59
N MET A 158 2.72 -1.03 -8.89
CA MET A 158 3.38 -2.00 -9.77
C MET A 158 4.88 -1.68 -9.97
N THR A 159 5.68 -2.73 -10.16
CA THR A 159 7.10 -2.61 -10.57
C THR A 159 7.36 -3.39 -11.85
N THR A 160 7.57 -4.69 -11.76
CA THR A 160 7.75 -5.62 -12.89
C THR A 160 6.44 -6.29 -13.31
N ASP A 161 5.36 -5.96 -12.66
CA ASP A 161 4.02 -6.46 -13.00
C ASP A 161 3.63 -6.03 -14.41
N THR A 162 3.02 -6.95 -15.17
CA THR A 162 2.56 -6.68 -16.53
C THR A 162 1.09 -6.25 -16.58
N PHE A 163 0.37 -6.37 -15.46
CA PHE A 163 -1.02 -5.96 -15.30
C PHE A 163 -1.34 -5.66 -13.83
N PRO A 164 -2.30 -4.76 -13.55
CA PRO A 164 -2.77 -4.49 -12.21
C PRO A 164 -3.58 -5.67 -11.67
N LYS A 165 -3.55 -5.86 -10.35
CA LYS A 165 -4.26 -6.95 -9.67
C LYS A 165 -5.20 -6.36 -8.63
N ALA A 166 -6.47 -6.75 -8.72
CA ALA A 166 -7.46 -6.38 -7.74
C ALA A 166 -8.51 -7.49 -7.58
N ALA A 167 -9.18 -7.50 -6.43
CA ALA A 167 -10.28 -8.39 -6.15
C ALA A 167 -11.35 -7.68 -5.33
N ARG A 168 -12.60 -8.10 -5.50
CA ARG A 168 -13.75 -7.60 -4.74
C ARG A 168 -14.63 -8.76 -4.30
N ARG A 169 -15.20 -8.63 -3.11
CA ARG A 169 -16.28 -9.47 -2.60
C ARG A 169 -17.30 -8.61 -1.85
N ASP A 170 -18.56 -8.81 -2.17
CA ASP A 170 -19.67 -8.29 -1.41
C ASP A 170 -20.32 -9.48 -0.67
N VAL A 171 -20.57 -9.33 0.61
CA VAL A 171 -21.17 -10.32 1.49
C VAL A 171 -22.24 -9.68 2.35
N THR A 172 -23.14 -10.46 2.90
CA THR A 172 -24.13 -9.99 3.88
C THR A 172 -23.84 -10.63 5.23
N ILE A 173 -23.63 -9.80 6.25
CA ILE A 173 -23.37 -10.24 7.62
C ILE A 173 -24.52 -9.73 8.50
N ASN A 174 -25.28 -10.66 9.07
CA ASN A 174 -26.46 -10.32 9.90
C ASN A 174 -27.41 -9.32 9.21
N GLY A 175 -27.70 -9.52 7.92
CA GLY A 175 -28.56 -8.66 7.14
C GLY A 175 -27.91 -7.35 6.64
N THR A 176 -26.70 -7.04 7.03
CA THR A 176 -25.96 -5.83 6.63
C THR A 176 -25.04 -6.15 5.46
N PRO A 177 -25.16 -5.45 4.32
CA PRO A 177 -24.19 -5.56 3.22
C PRO A 177 -22.80 -5.10 3.69
N VAL A 178 -21.79 -5.88 3.36
CA VAL A 178 -20.38 -5.60 3.65
C VAL A 178 -19.55 -5.81 2.39
N ARG A 179 -18.67 -4.89 2.11
CA ARG A 179 -17.73 -4.97 1.00
C ARG A 179 -16.32 -5.26 1.49
N LEU A 180 -15.63 -6.14 0.75
CA LEU A 180 -14.18 -6.31 0.81
C LEU A 180 -13.63 -6.02 -0.58
N GLN A 181 -12.65 -5.14 -0.67
CA GLN A 181 -11.96 -4.82 -1.91
C GLN A 181 -10.48 -4.65 -1.66
N GLY A 182 -9.67 -5.18 -2.55
CA GLY A 182 -8.22 -5.12 -2.39
C GLY A 182 -7.48 -5.04 -3.70
N ILE A 183 -6.27 -4.53 -3.60
CA ILE A 183 -5.28 -4.45 -4.67
C ILE A 183 -4.00 -5.14 -4.23
N ALA A 184 -3.27 -5.68 -5.20
CA ALA A 184 -2.00 -6.34 -4.93
C ALA A 184 -0.99 -6.13 -6.06
N LYS A 185 0.28 -6.29 -5.72
CA LYS A 185 1.37 -6.36 -6.70
C LYS A 185 2.31 -7.50 -6.35
N GLY A 186 2.94 -8.05 -7.38
CA GLY A 186 3.96 -9.08 -7.31
C GLY A 186 4.00 -9.83 -8.64
N SER A 187 5.20 -10.13 -9.13
CA SER A 187 5.38 -10.74 -10.45
C SER A 187 6.69 -11.53 -10.56
N GLY A 188 7.84 -10.87 -10.47
CA GLY A 188 9.14 -11.48 -10.79
C GLY A 188 9.72 -12.38 -9.70
N MET A 189 9.29 -12.22 -8.45
CA MET A 189 9.75 -13.05 -7.33
C MET A 189 8.64 -14.02 -6.93
N VAL A 190 8.88 -15.32 -7.14
CA VAL A 190 7.93 -16.40 -6.91
C VAL A 190 8.15 -16.99 -5.51
N ALA A 191 7.06 -17.30 -4.81
CA ALA A 191 7.05 -17.83 -3.45
C ALA A 191 7.94 -17.03 -2.47
N PRO A 192 7.68 -15.72 -2.30
CA PRO A 192 8.58 -14.83 -1.56
C PRO A 192 8.51 -15.02 -0.05
N ASP A 193 7.70 -15.94 0.45
CA ASP A 193 7.40 -16.13 1.88
C ASP A 193 7.16 -14.77 2.59
N MET A 194 6.18 -14.02 2.06
CA MET A 194 5.81 -12.68 2.49
C MET A 194 6.86 -11.58 2.23
N ALA A 195 7.77 -11.79 1.29
CA ALA A 195 8.69 -10.76 0.80
C ALA A 195 8.32 -10.30 -0.62
N THR A 196 8.59 -9.03 -0.96
CA THR A 196 8.45 -8.46 -2.32
C THR A 196 7.00 -8.34 -2.84
N MET A 197 6.01 -8.87 -2.13
CA MET A 197 4.61 -8.70 -2.45
C MET A 197 4.01 -7.62 -1.55
N LEU A 198 3.16 -6.77 -2.14
CA LEU A 198 2.31 -5.83 -1.43
C LEU A 198 0.86 -6.16 -1.74
N ALA A 199 0.04 -6.26 -0.71
CA ALA A 199 -1.41 -6.43 -0.83
C ALA A 199 -2.12 -5.59 0.22
N TYR A 200 -3.16 -4.90 -0.20
CA TYR A 200 -3.97 -4.04 0.64
C TYR A 200 -5.43 -4.41 0.45
N VAL A 201 -6.12 -4.68 1.54
CA VAL A 201 -7.55 -5.02 1.54
C VAL A 201 -8.26 -4.05 2.46
N ALA A 202 -9.32 -3.43 1.99
CA ALA A 202 -10.20 -2.59 2.77
C ALA A 202 -11.60 -3.20 2.87
N THR A 203 -12.29 -2.91 3.96
CA THR A 203 -13.67 -3.30 4.18
C THR A 203 -14.40 -2.21 4.97
N ASP A 204 -15.68 -2.07 4.73
CA ASP A 204 -16.59 -1.23 5.51
C ASP A 204 -17.21 -1.96 6.73
N ALA A 205 -16.79 -3.22 6.96
CA ALA A 205 -17.17 -3.96 8.16
C ALA A 205 -16.51 -3.37 9.41
N LYS A 206 -17.30 -3.20 10.48
CA LYS A 206 -16.78 -2.82 11.80
C LYS A 206 -16.25 -4.06 12.51
N ILE A 207 -14.93 -4.27 12.46
CA ILE A 207 -14.26 -5.46 13.03
C ILE A 207 -13.29 -5.00 14.12
N PRO A 208 -13.35 -5.56 15.35
CA PRO A 208 -12.33 -5.31 16.36
C PRO A 208 -10.92 -5.71 15.86
N GLN A 209 -9.90 -4.94 16.24
CA GLN A 209 -8.53 -5.09 15.72
C GLN A 209 -7.97 -6.51 15.90
N ASN A 210 -8.15 -7.11 17.06
CA ASN A 210 -7.68 -8.46 17.34
C ASN A 210 -8.33 -9.53 16.44
N ILE A 211 -9.61 -9.36 16.12
CA ILE A 211 -10.35 -10.24 15.20
C ILE A 211 -9.86 -10.00 13.77
N LEU A 212 -9.71 -8.73 13.36
CA LEU A 212 -9.19 -8.37 12.03
C LEU A 212 -7.79 -8.96 11.82
N GLN A 213 -6.90 -8.84 12.82
CA GLN A 213 -5.55 -9.41 12.77
C GLN A 213 -5.58 -10.94 12.64
N SER A 214 -6.45 -11.62 13.39
CA SER A 214 -6.59 -13.07 13.32
C SER A 214 -7.10 -13.53 11.95
N LEU A 215 -8.10 -12.85 11.40
CA LEU A 215 -8.64 -13.12 10.06
C LEU A 215 -7.58 -12.89 8.97
N LEU A 216 -6.84 -11.77 9.05
CA LEU A 216 -5.78 -11.48 8.10
C LEU A 216 -4.69 -12.54 8.15
N SER A 217 -4.21 -12.90 9.33
CA SER A 217 -3.18 -13.93 9.51
C SER A 217 -3.61 -15.28 8.96
N ALA A 218 -4.84 -15.70 9.24
CA ALA A 218 -5.40 -16.95 8.72
C ALA A 218 -5.59 -16.93 7.19
N GLY A 219 -5.97 -15.79 6.64
CA GLY A 219 -6.08 -15.57 5.20
C GLY A 219 -4.73 -15.64 4.50
N CYS A 220 -3.73 -14.94 5.04
CA CYS A 220 -2.37 -14.96 4.49
C CYS A 220 -1.75 -16.35 4.48
N ALA A 221 -1.92 -17.13 5.55
CA ALA A 221 -1.40 -18.50 5.62
C ALA A 221 -1.97 -19.46 4.56
N LYS A 222 -3.08 -19.08 3.89
CA LYS A 222 -3.73 -19.87 2.82
C LYS A 222 -3.46 -19.31 1.44
N SER A 223 -2.87 -18.11 1.34
CA SER A 223 -2.78 -17.37 0.08
C SER A 223 -1.36 -17.01 -0.32
N PHE A 224 -0.46 -16.85 0.65
CA PHE A 224 0.90 -16.31 0.41
C PHE A 224 1.98 -17.11 1.14
#